data_351c5f75bf352dec0802b706adc44553
#
_entry.id   351c5f75bf352dec0802b706adc44553
#
_cell.length_a   1.000
_cell.length_b   1.000
_cell.length_c   1.000
_cell.angle_alpha   90.00
_cell.angle_beta   90.00
_cell.angle_gamma   90.00
#
_symmetry.space_group_name_H-M   'P 1'
#
loop_
_entity.id
_entity.type
_entity.pdbx_description
1 polymer ?
#
loop_
_entity_poly.entity_id
_entity_poly.type
_entity_poly.pdbx_seq_one_letter_code
_entity_poly.pdbx_strand_id
1 'polypeptide(L)'
;RKGFNIDITEEDKKALAEGTVDYIGFSYYMTNVVDSTVTKDVSKSTDGSSEHSVKNPYIKESDWGWAIDPEGLRFVLNELYDRYQKPLFIVENGLGAVDELITDEHGNKTVNDDYRINYLNDHLVQVAEAIEDGVELMGYTTWGCIDLVSASTAELRKRYGFIYVDRNDDGTGTLERYKKKSFDWYKEVIATNGGSLKK
;
A
#
# COMPACT_ATOMS: atom_id res chain seq x y z
N ARG A 1 4.22 28.57 4.47
CA ARG A 1 3.01 28.99 5.22
C ARG A 1 2.34 30.08 4.39
N LYS A 2 1.06 29.87 4.01
CA LYS A 2 0.35 30.74 3.07
C LYS A 2 -0.18 32.05 3.67
N GLY A 3 0.16 32.39 4.93
CA GLY A 3 -0.19 33.67 5.55
C GLY A 3 -1.69 33.93 5.76
N PHE A 4 -2.50 32.85 5.82
CA PHE A 4 -3.92 33.00 6.16
C PHE A 4 -4.07 33.41 7.62
N ASN A 5 -4.88 34.42 7.86
CA ASN A 5 -5.29 34.79 9.21
C ASN A 5 -6.43 33.85 9.60
N ILE A 6 -6.18 32.96 10.56
CA ILE A 6 -7.17 32.01 11.07
C ILE A 6 -7.50 32.46 12.49
N ASP A 7 -8.74 32.86 12.73
CA ASP A 7 -9.21 33.16 14.06
C ASP A 7 -9.49 31.85 14.81
N ILE A 8 -8.64 31.54 15.79
CA ILE A 8 -8.80 30.35 16.65
C ILE A 8 -9.37 30.83 17.99
N THR A 9 -10.60 30.44 18.28
CA THR A 9 -11.29 30.78 19.53
C THR A 9 -10.80 29.93 20.72
N GLU A 10 -11.15 30.27 21.94
CA GLU A 10 -10.85 29.43 23.11
C GLU A 10 -11.63 28.10 23.06
N GLU A 11 -12.81 28.06 22.44
CA GLU A 11 -13.58 26.85 22.21
C GLU A 11 -12.88 25.91 21.18
N ASP A 12 -12.29 26.46 20.10
CA ASP A 12 -11.48 25.70 19.16
C ASP A 12 -10.24 25.09 19.84
N LYS A 13 -9.55 25.87 20.66
CA LYS A 13 -8.39 25.36 21.40
C LYS A 13 -8.76 24.22 22.35
N LYS A 14 -9.89 24.35 23.02
CA LYS A 14 -10.42 23.30 23.89
C LYS A 14 -10.78 22.06 23.10
N ALA A 15 -11.51 22.20 22.00
CA ALA A 15 -11.88 21.08 21.13
C ALA A 15 -10.64 20.36 20.57
N LEU A 16 -9.61 21.10 20.15
CA LEU A 16 -8.36 20.52 19.68
C LEU A 16 -7.58 19.78 20.78
N ALA A 17 -7.60 20.29 22.00
CA ALA A 17 -6.92 19.67 23.14
C ALA A 17 -7.62 18.39 23.63
N GLU A 18 -8.96 18.38 23.59
CA GLU A 18 -9.78 17.24 24.05
C GLU A 18 -10.00 16.21 22.94
N GLY A 19 -9.96 16.62 21.66
CA GLY A 19 -10.21 15.79 20.48
C GLY A 19 -8.98 15.08 19.92
N THR A 20 -8.03 14.64 20.76
CA THR A 20 -6.85 13.91 20.32
C THR A 20 -7.17 12.46 19.99
N VAL A 21 -6.43 11.87 19.03
CA VAL A 21 -6.58 10.47 18.63
C VAL A 21 -5.80 9.53 19.54
N ASP A 22 -6.22 8.27 19.62
CA ASP A 22 -5.53 7.21 20.38
C ASP A 22 -4.42 6.56 19.56
N TYR A 23 -4.57 6.47 18.24
CA TYR A 23 -3.59 5.95 17.31
C TYR A 23 -3.70 6.63 15.95
N ILE A 24 -2.71 6.43 15.07
CA ILE A 24 -2.69 6.98 13.72
C ILE A 24 -2.74 5.82 12.73
N GLY A 25 -3.83 5.75 11.94
CA GLY A 25 -3.97 4.85 10.80
C GLY A 25 -3.59 5.56 9.51
N PHE A 26 -2.83 4.89 8.64
CA PHE A 26 -2.45 5.44 7.33
C PHE A 26 -2.29 4.35 6.28
N SER A 27 -2.46 4.73 5.01
CA SER A 27 -2.21 3.88 3.84
C SER A 27 -0.84 4.23 3.25
N TYR A 28 -0.09 3.21 2.81
CA TYR A 28 1.17 3.40 2.12
C TYR A 28 1.23 2.55 0.85
N TYR A 29 1.51 3.17 -0.29
CA TYR A 29 1.62 2.49 -1.57
C TYR A 29 2.87 2.87 -2.36
N MET A 30 3.30 4.12 -2.27
CA MET A 30 4.39 4.65 -3.06
C MET A 30 4.96 5.94 -2.46
N THR A 31 6.11 6.36 -2.94
CA THR A 31 6.65 7.71 -2.77
C THR A 31 6.49 8.51 -4.06
N ASN A 32 6.32 9.81 -3.92
CA ASN A 32 6.24 10.73 -5.06
C ASN A 32 7.45 11.67 -5.06
N VAL A 33 8.04 11.85 -6.22
CA VAL A 33 9.03 12.91 -6.44
C VAL A 33 8.37 14.06 -7.17
N VAL A 34 8.60 15.29 -6.72
CA VAL A 34 8.05 16.49 -7.33
C VAL A 34 9.17 17.40 -7.80
N ASP A 35 9.00 17.98 -8.99
CA ASP A 35 9.88 18.98 -9.58
C ASP A 35 9.04 20.21 -9.95
N SER A 36 9.28 21.33 -9.27
CA SER A 36 8.52 22.55 -9.45
C SER A 36 8.71 23.20 -10.85
N THR A 37 9.70 22.74 -11.61
CA THR A 37 9.94 23.20 -12.98
C THR A 37 9.12 22.43 -14.02
N VAL A 38 8.52 21.31 -13.63
CA VAL A 38 7.69 20.44 -14.48
C VAL A 38 6.22 20.70 -14.16
N THR A 39 5.42 20.83 -15.20
CA THR A 39 3.94 20.89 -15.08
C THR A 39 3.33 19.90 -16.06
N LYS A 40 2.50 19.00 -15.56
CA LYS A 40 1.77 17.99 -16.36
C LYS A 40 0.27 18.19 -16.22
N ASP A 41 -0.47 17.85 -17.26
CA ASP A 41 -1.93 17.74 -17.17
C ASP A 41 -2.29 16.45 -16.38
N VAL A 42 -2.78 16.64 -15.17
CA VAL A 42 -3.24 15.55 -14.29
C VAL A 42 -4.76 15.47 -14.18
N SER A 43 -5.50 16.17 -15.05
CA SER A 43 -6.97 16.21 -15.04
C SER A 43 -7.63 14.82 -15.15
N LYS A 44 -6.89 13.84 -15.67
CA LYS A 44 -7.33 12.44 -15.82
C LYS A 44 -6.51 11.46 -14.95
N SER A 45 -5.62 11.97 -14.10
CA SER A 45 -4.82 11.13 -13.22
C SER A 45 -5.66 10.62 -12.06
N THR A 46 -5.61 9.31 -11.86
CA THR A 46 -6.32 8.62 -10.75
C THR A 46 -5.33 7.94 -9.78
N ASP A 47 -4.03 8.17 -9.98
CA ASP A 47 -2.94 7.53 -9.26
C ASP A 47 -2.40 8.34 -8.07
N GLY A 48 -3.00 9.50 -7.79
CA GLY A 48 -2.55 10.42 -6.73
C GLY A 48 -1.35 11.29 -7.13
N SER A 49 -0.90 11.27 -8.40
CA SER A 49 0.18 12.14 -8.84
C SER A 49 -0.28 13.61 -8.90
N SER A 50 0.66 14.51 -8.59
CA SER A 50 0.47 15.95 -8.75
C SER A 50 0.95 16.40 -10.14
N GLU A 51 0.56 17.61 -10.55
CA GLU A 51 1.03 18.23 -11.79
C GLU A 51 2.57 18.37 -11.87
N HIS A 52 3.24 18.31 -10.74
CA HIS A 52 4.70 18.39 -10.63
C HIS A 52 5.37 17.04 -10.39
N SER A 53 4.62 15.93 -10.39
CA SER A 53 5.18 14.60 -10.17
C SER A 53 6.12 14.20 -11.30
N VAL A 54 7.29 13.69 -10.94
CA VAL A 54 8.31 13.17 -11.86
C VAL A 54 8.69 11.76 -11.43
N LYS A 55 9.17 10.95 -12.40
CA LYS A 55 9.65 9.61 -12.12
C LYS A 55 10.95 9.68 -11.31
N ASN A 56 11.04 8.83 -10.28
CA ASN A 56 12.30 8.59 -9.58
C ASN A 56 13.18 7.63 -10.43
N PRO A 57 14.36 8.06 -10.92
CA PRO A 57 15.20 7.20 -11.76
C PRO A 57 15.88 6.06 -10.99
N TYR A 58 15.86 6.07 -9.66
CA TYR A 58 16.57 5.12 -8.80
C TYR A 58 15.64 4.02 -8.24
N ILE A 59 14.32 4.15 -8.38
CA ILE A 59 13.34 3.24 -7.82
C ILE A 59 12.51 2.61 -8.94
N LYS A 60 12.25 1.31 -8.85
CA LYS A 60 11.35 0.60 -9.77
C LYS A 60 9.91 1.05 -9.59
N GLU A 61 9.16 1.00 -10.67
CA GLU A 61 7.72 1.29 -10.67
C GLU A 61 6.92 0.03 -10.99
N SER A 62 5.68 -0.01 -10.49
CA SER A 62 4.67 -0.97 -10.89
C SER A 62 4.16 -0.69 -12.32
N ASP A 63 3.33 -1.59 -12.86
CA ASP A 63 2.69 -1.42 -14.17
C ASP A 63 1.81 -0.15 -14.25
N TRP A 64 1.42 0.41 -13.12
CA TRP A 64 0.67 1.67 -13.00
C TRP A 64 1.54 2.88 -12.65
N GLY A 65 2.86 2.77 -12.76
CA GLY A 65 3.80 3.88 -12.51
C GLY A 65 3.97 4.23 -11.03
N TRP A 66 3.59 3.34 -10.11
CA TRP A 66 3.77 3.57 -8.68
C TRP A 66 5.16 3.13 -8.24
N ALA A 67 5.92 4.04 -7.65
CA ALA A 67 7.26 3.76 -7.14
C ALA A 67 7.21 2.73 -6.01
N ILE A 68 7.97 1.63 -6.16
CA ILE A 68 8.06 0.56 -5.15
C ILE A 68 9.18 0.95 -4.20
N ASP A 69 8.82 1.51 -3.04
CA ASP A 69 9.75 2.09 -2.09
C ASP A 69 9.54 1.56 -0.67
N PRO A 70 10.07 0.39 -0.34
CA PRO A 70 9.97 -0.18 1.00
C PRO A 70 10.66 0.68 2.07
N GLU A 71 11.82 1.29 1.77
CA GLU A 71 12.54 2.15 2.69
C GLU A 71 11.75 3.42 3.02
N GLY A 72 11.00 3.93 2.04
CA GLY A 72 10.06 5.04 2.24
C GLY A 72 8.99 4.72 3.28
N LEU A 73 8.52 3.48 3.36
CA LEU A 73 7.59 3.06 4.41
C LEU A 73 8.23 3.14 5.81
N ARG A 74 9.48 2.65 5.98
CA ARG A 74 10.21 2.78 7.24
C ARG A 74 10.41 4.24 7.63
N PHE A 75 10.78 5.07 6.66
CA PHE A 75 10.94 6.51 6.88
C PHE A 75 9.64 7.15 7.40
N VAL A 76 8.51 6.89 6.75
CA VAL A 76 7.19 7.44 7.15
C VAL A 76 6.78 6.96 8.54
N LEU A 77 7.02 5.68 8.86
CA LEU A 77 6.75 5.12 10.18
C LEU A 77 7.53 5.86 11.27
N ASN A 78 8.84 6.05 11.09
CA ASN A 78 9.67 6.79 12.02
C ASN A 78 9.23 8.26 12.12
N GLU A 79 8.99 8.94 11.00
CA GLU A 79 8.56 10.35 10.97
C GLU A 79 7.23 10.57 11.71
N LEU A 80 6.24 9.70 11.48
CA LEU A 80 4.95 9.79 12.16
C LEU A 80 5.08 9.52 13.67
N TYR A 81 5.84 8.50 14.04
CA TYR A 81 6.03 8.14 15.43
C TYR A 81 6.80 9.20 16.20
N ASP A 82 7.91 9.69 15.65
CA ASP A 82 8.69 10.77 16.24
C ASP A 82 7.86 12.03 16.49
N ARG A 83 6.99 12.34 15.56
CA ARG A 83 6.17 13.56 15.60
C ARG A 83 5.02 13.48 16.59
N TYR A 84 4.33 12.35 16.66
CA TYR A 84 3.05 12.23 17.37
C TYR A 84 3.12 11.39 18.63
N GLN A 85 4.11 10.53 18.77
CA GLN A 85 4.27 9.60 19.92
C GLN A 85 2.96 8.84 20.23
N LYS A 86 2.32 8.34 19.15
CA LYS A 86 1.08 7.55 19.20
C LYS A 86 1.30 6.25 18.45
N PRO A 87 0.67 5.15 18.90
CA PRO A 87 0.70 3.91 18.15
C PRO A 87 0.27 4.11 16.69
N LEU A 88 0.93 3.41 15.77
CA LEU A 88 0.65 3.49 14.35
C LEU A 88 -0.05 2.22 13.86
N PHE A 89 -0.85 2.34 12.80
CA PHE A 89 -1.48 1.22 12.12
C PHE A 89 -1.38 1.42 10.60
N ILE A 90 -0.72 0.50 9.89
CA ILE A 90 -0.74 0.49 8.44
C ILE A 90 -2.06 -0.16 8.00
N VAL A 91 -3.05 0.67 7.66
CA VAL A 91 -4.40 0.20 7.32
C VAL A 91 -4.49 -0.34 5.89
N GLU A 92 -3.58 0.09 5.01
CA GLU A 92 -3.49 -0.39 3.64
C GLU A 92 -2.05 -0.37 3.13
N ASN A 93 -1.64 -1.46 2.50
CA ASN A 93 -0.46 -1.56 1.66
C ASN A 93 -0.69 -2.70 0.65
N GLY A 94 -0.21 -2.58 -0.57
CA GLY A 94 -0.39 -3.63 -1.58
C GLY A 94 0.09 -3.21 -2.96
N LEU A 95 0.20 -4.20 -3.84
CA LEU A 95 0.63 -4.04 -5.22
C LEU A 95 -0.51 -4.43 -6.17
N GLY A 96 -0.98 -3.47 -6.96
CA GLY A 96 -1.83 -3.74 -8.11
C GLY A 96 -1.00 -4.24 -9.28
N ALA A 97 -1.35 -5.40 -9.82
CA ALA A 97 -0.65 -6.02 -10.95
C ALA A 97 -1.62 -6.75 -11.87
N VAL A 98 -1.18 -7.00 -13.10
CA VAL A 98 -1.88 -7.89 -14.04
C VAL A 98 -1.50 -9.33 -13.71
N ASP A 99 -2.47 -10.11 -13.26
CA ASP A 99 -2.28 -11.51 -12.90
C ASP A 99 -2.70 -12.42 -14.05
N GLU A 100 -1.91 -13.44 -14.35
CA GLU A 100 -2.24 -14.49 -15.30
C GLU A 100 -2.66 -15.77 -14.56
N LEU A 101 -3.89 -16.23 -14.82
CA LEU A 101 -4.38 -17.49 -14.27
C LEU A 101 -3.77 -18.66 -15.05
N ILE A 102 -3.02 -19.50 -14.38
CA ILE A 102 -2.36 -20.68 -14.94
C ILE A 102 -2.91 -21.98 -14.31
N THR A 103 -2.57 -23.11 -14.89
CA THR A 103 -2.77 -24.43 -14.28
C THR A 103 -1.40 -24.96 -13.85
N ASP A 104 -1.27 -25.33 -12.59
CA ASP A 104 -0.03 -25.89 -12.04
C ASP A 104 0.19 -27.36 -12.47
N GLU A 105 1.32 -27.94 -12.09
CA GLU A 105 1.68 -29.34 -12.42
C GLU A 105 0.74 -30.37 -11.78
N HIS A 106 -0.07 -29.98 -10.79
CA HIS A 106 -1.06 -30.82 -10.11
C HIS A 106 -2.46 -30.64 -10.69
N GLY A 107 -2.64 -29.80 -11.72
CA GLY A 107 -3.92 -29.52 -12.34
C GLY A 107 -4.77 -28.45 -11.62
N ASN A 108 -4.22 -27.75 -10.63
CA ASN A 108 -4.93 -26.68 -9.94
C ASN A 108 -4.74 -25.33 -10.64
N LYS A 109 -5.80 -24.54 -10.70
CA LYS A 109 -5.70 -23.15 -11.16
C LYS A 109 -5.10 -22.26 -10.08
N THR A 110 -4.12 -21.45 -10.46
CA THR A 110 -3.39 -20.55 -9.57
C THR A 110 -2.78 -19.38 -10.35
N VAL A 111 -2.12 -18.46 -9.63
CA VAL A 111 -1.31 -17.39 -10.19
C VAL A 111 0.09 -17.45 -9.57
N ASN A 112 1.13 -17.38 -10.39
CA ASN A 112 2.52 -17.24 -9.94
C ASN A 112 2.84 -15.77 -9.70
N ASP A 113 2.44 -15.24 -8.55
CA ASP A 113 2.60 -13.84 -8.19
C ASP A 113 3.82 -13.58 -7.27
N ASP A 114 5.00 -14.11 -7.66
CA ASP A 114 6.26 -13.88 -6.97
C ASP A 114 6.59 -12.39 -6.81
N TYR A 115 6.21 -11.56 -7.77
CA TYR A 115 6.36 -10.10 -7.70
C TYR A 115 5.56 -9.49 -6.54
N ARG A 116 4.39 -10.05 -6.19
CA ARG A 116 3.60 -9.63 -5.02
C ARG A 116 4.25 -10.08 -3.73
N ILE A 117 4.74 -11.32 -3.71
CA ILE A 117 5.50 -11.87 -2.58
C ILE A 117 6.72 -10.98 -2.29
N ASN A 118 7.51 -10.66 -3.31
CA ASN A 118 8.69 -9.80 -3.17
C ASN A 118 8.31 -8.40 -2.66
N TYR A 119 7.28 -7.77 -3.26
CA TYR A 119 6.80 -6.47 -2.83
C TYR A 119 6.43 -6.46 -1.35
N LEU A 120 5.60 -7.42 -0.92
CA LEU A 120 5.14 -7.50 0.47
C LEU A 120 6.28 -7.88 1.42
N ASN A 121 7.18 -8.81 1.02
CA ASN A 121 8.35 -9.16 1.81
C ASN A 121 9.21 -7.94 2.09
N ASP A 122 9.57 -7.19 1.05
CA ASP A 122 10.46 -6.04 1.17
C ASP A 122 9.86 -4.94 2.06
N HIS A 123 8.55 -4.69 1.93
CA HIS A 123 7.86 -3.73 2.80
C HIS A 123 7.77 -4.23 4.25
N LEU A 124 7.44 -5.51 4.48
CA LEU A 124 7.35 -6.08 5.82
C LEU A 124 8.70 -6.19 6.53
N VAL A 125 9.80 -6.39 5.78
CA VAL A 125 11.15 -6.28 6.34
C VAL A 125 11.39 -4.86 6.85
N GLN A 126 11.02 -3.83 6.10
CA GLN A 126 11.16 -2.44 6.55
C GLN A 126 10.22 -2.08 7.70
N VAL A 127 9.05 -2.71 7.79
CA VAL A 127 8.17 -2.63 8.95
C VAL A 127 8.85 -3.21 10.20
N ALA A 128 9.48 -4.38 10.08
CA ALA A 128 10.24 -4.97 11.18
C ALA A 128 11.42 -4.10 11.63
N GLU A 129 12.15 -3.51 10.67
CA GLU A 129 13.24 -2.58 10.98
C GLU A 129 12.73 -1.29 11.67
N ALA A 130 11.54 -0.78 11.30
CA ALA A 130 10.94 0.38 11.98
C ALA A 130 10.56 0.05 13.45
N ILE A 131 10.09 -1.17 13.71
CA ILE A 131 9.82 -1.63 15.08
C ILE A 131 11.12 -1.71 15.90
N GLU A 132 12.22 -2.19 15.30
CA GLU A 132 13.55 -2.19 15.92
C GLU A 132 14.07 -0.75 16.15
N ASP A 133 13.71 0.21 15.32
CA ASP A 133 13.99 1.65 15.53
C ASP A 133 13.21 2.23 16.72
N GLY A 134 12.21 1.51 17.25
CA GLY A 134 11.40 1.93 18.41
C GLY A 134 9.99 2.40 18.08
N VAL A 135 9.53 2.25 16.84
CA VAL A 135 8.16 2.59 16.44
C VAL A 135 7.16 1.63 17.08
N GLU A 136 6.15 2.15 17.75
CA GLU A 136 5.02 1.36 18.26
C GLU A 136 4.01 1.12 17.13
N LEU A 137 4.10 -0.04 16.49
CA LEU A 137 3.18 -0.45 15.43
C LEU A 137 2.17 -1.47 15.95
N MET A 138 0.88 -1.13 15.90
CA MET A 138 -0.24 -1.97 16.35
C MET A 138 -0.57 -3.08 15.36
N GLY A 139 -0.41 -2.81 14.06
CA GLY A 139 -0.83 -3.75 13.03
C GLY A 139 -0.58 -3.29 11.62
N TYR A 140 -0.78 -4.25 10.72
CA TYR A 140 -0.61 -4.09 9.29
C TYR A 140 -1.72 -4.87 8.57
N THR A 141 -2.37 -4.22 7.61
CA THR A 141 -3.34 -4.87 6.72
C THR A 141 -2.99 -4.60 5.26
N THR A 142 -3.18 -5.63 4.45
CA THR A 142 -3.01 -5.50 3.01
C THR A 142 -4.27 -4.93 2.35
N TRP A 143 -4.08 -4.20 1.26
CA TRP A 143 -5.18 -3.80 0.40
C TRP A 143 -5.68 -4.99 -0.41
N GLY A 144 -6.87 -5.49 -0.06
CA GLY A 144 -7.54 -6.60 -0.75
C GLY A 144 -6.99 -7.98 -0.38
N CYS A 145 -7.73 -8.77 0.41
CA CYS A 145 -7.46 -10.20 0.58
C CYS A 145 -7.91 -11.02 -0.64
N ILE A 146 -8.92 -10.54 -1.36
CA ILE A 146 -9.51 -11.10 -2.57
C ILE A 146 -9.41 -10.02 -3.66
N ASP A 147 -9.23 -10.43 -4.93
CA ASP A 147 -9.27 -9.48 -6.04
C ASP A 147 -10.57 -8.68 -6.03
N LEU A 148 -10.45 -7.39 -6.25
CA LEU A 148 -11.52 -6.42 -6.18
C LEU A 148 -11.42 -5.45 -7.36
N VAL A 149 -12.46 -4.67 -7.58
CA VAL A 149 -12.41 -3.54 -8.53
C VAL A 149 -11.48 -2.48 -7.94
N SER A 150 -10.45 -2.08 -8.69
CA SER A 150 -9.54 -1.01 -8.27
C SER A 150 -10.30 0.28 -8.00
N ALA A 151 -10.12 0.85 -6.81
CA ALA A 151 -10.84 2.06 -6.39
C ALA A 151 -10.47 3.29 -7.24
N SER A 152 -9.21 3.37 -7.69
CA SER A 152 -8.72 4.53 -8.44
C SER A 152 -9.01 4.45 -9.95
N THR A 153 -8.94 3.25 -10.55
CA THR A 153 -9.03 3.07 -12.01
C THR A 153 -10.32 2.39 -12.47
N ALA A 154 -11.13 1.86 -11.53
CA ALA A 154 -12.34 1.08 -11.80
C ALA A 154 -12.08 -0.18 -12.67
N GLU A 155 -10.88 -0.77 -12.57
CA GLU A 155 -10.44 -1.93 -13.35
C GLU A 155 -10.37 -3.17 -12.46
N LEU A 156 -10.86 -4.30 -12.96
CA LEU A 156 -10.66 -5.62 -12.35
C LEU A 156 -9.30 -6.22 -12.70
N ARG A 157 -8.72 -5.87 -13.86
CA ARG A 157 -7.40 -6.35 -14.27
C ARG A 157 -6.27 -5.87 -13.35
N LYS A 158 -6.46 -4.77 -12.61
CA LYS A 158 -5.54 -4.29 -11.58
C LYS A 158 -5.79 -5.05 -10.28
N ARG A 159 -5.16 -6.20 -10.15
CA ARG A 159 -5.42 -7.16 -9.08
C ARG A 159 -4.51 -6.98 -7.89
N TYR A 160 -5.08 -7.06 -6.70
CA TYR A 160 -4.36 -6.85 -5.43
C TYR A 160 -4.38 -8.05 -4.50
N GLY A 161 -5.39 -8.93 -4.63
CA GLY A 161 -5.68 -9.98 -3.67
C GLY A 161 -4.69 -11.13 -3.66
N PHE A 162 -4.74 -11.93 -2.62
CA PHE A 162 -4.14 -13.26 -2.51
C PHE A 162 -5.01 -14.35 -3.15
N ILE A 163 -6.26 -14.01 -3.44
CA ILE A 163 -7.23 -14.87 -4.08
C ILE A 163 -7.64 -14.23 -5.40
N TYR A 164 -7.36 -14.92 -6.50
CA TYR A 164 -7.82 -14.53 -7.83
C TYR A 164 -9.34 -14.70 -7.93
N VAL A 165 -10.00 -13.73 -8.54
CA VAL A 165 -11.41 -13.81 -8.91
C VAL A 165 -11.51 -13.81 -10.42
N ASP A 166 -12.11 -14.87 -11.00
CA ASP A 166 -12.30 -14.99 -12.44
C ASP A 166 -13.40 -14.02 -12.92
N ARG A 167 -13.01 -12.76 -13.08
CA ARG A 167 -13.84 -11.68 -13.59
C ARG A 167 -12.97 -10.67 -14.34
N ASN A 168 -13.40 -10.30 -15.54
CA ASN A 168 -12.72 -9.36 -16.41
C ASN A 168 -13.46 -8.02 -16.49
N ASP A 169 -12.77 -6.99 -16.98
CA ASP A 169 -13.32 -5.62 -17.12
C ASP A 169 -14.53 -5.56 -18.07
N ASP A 170 -14.60 -6.42 -19.06
CA ASP A 170 -15.73 -6.56 -20.01
C ASP A 170 -16.94 -7.29 -19.44
N GLY A 171 -16.84 -7.71 -18.17
CA GLY A 171 -17.92 -8.41 -17.49
C GLY A 171 -17.94 -9.92 -17.71
N THR A 172 -16.98 -10.49 -18.45
CA THR A 172 -16.82 -11.95 -18.59
C THR A 172 -16.17 -12.59 -17.38
N GLY A 173 -16.20 -13.92 -17.28
CA GLY A 173 -15.64 -14.70 -16.19
C GLY A 173 -16.70 -15.45 -15.40
N THR A 174 -16.27 -16.44 -14.62
CA THR A 174 -17.13 -17.38 -13.89
C THR A 174 -17.41 -16.96 -12.44
N LEU A 175 -16.67 -15.95 -11.94
CA LEU A 175 -16.61 -15.55 -10.53
C LEU A 175 -16.00 -16.62 -9.61
N GLU A 176 -15.42 -17.68 -10.16
CA GLU A 176 -14.67 -18.65 -9.37
C GLU A 176 -13.44 -18.02 -8.74
N ARG A 177 -13.01 -18.57 -7.62
CA ARG A 177 -11.92 -18.05 -6.80
C ARG A 177 -10.80 -19.07 -6.69
N TYR A 178 -9.57 -18.60 -6.92
CA TYR A 178 -8.38 -19.43 -6.89
C TYR A 178 -7.32 -18.81 -6.02
N LYS A 179 -6.69 -19.60 -5.14
CA LYS A 179 -5.56 -19.14 -4.35
C LYS A 179 -4.39 -18.83 -5.28
N LYS A 180 -3.76 -17.68 -5.08
CA LYS A 180 -2.49 -17.34 -5.70
C LYS A 180 -1.33 -17.90 -4.87
N LYS A 181 -0.13 -17.95 -5.42
CA LYS A 181 1.08 -18.39 -4.70
C LYS A 181 1.32 -17.57 -3.43
N SER A 182 1.05 -16.28 -3.48
CA SER A 182 1.18 -15.37 -2.33
C SER A 182 0.25 -15.72 -1.16
N PHE A 183 -0.85 -16.45 -1.39
CA PHE A 183 -1.78 -16.84 -0.32
C PHE A 183 -1.10 -17.70 0.76
N ASP A 184 -0.42 -18.76 0.35
CA ASP A 184 0.23 -19.67 1.30
C ASP A 184 1.50 -19.03 1.88
N TRP A 185 2.21 -18.22 1.12
CA TRP A 185 3.32 -17.42 1.63
C TRP A 185 2.87 -16.45 2.75
N TYR A 186 1.80 -15.69 2.53
CA TYR A 186 1.33 -14.73 3.52
C TYR A 186 0.71 -15.41 4.76
N LYS A 187 0.08 -16.57 4.57
CA LYS A 187 -0.36 -17.43 5.69
C LYS A 187 0.82 -17.81 6.59
N GLU A 188 1.98 -18.15 6.01
CA GLU A 188 3.18 -18.47 6.76
C GLU A 188 3.77 -17.24 7.46
N VAL A 189 3.77 -16.08 6.81
CA VAL A 189 4.19 -14.81 7.44
C VAL A 189 3.34 -14.52 8.69
N ILE A 190 2.03 -14.70 8.61
CA ILE A 190 1.13 -14.51 9.76
C ILE A 190 1.41 -15.56 10.84
N ALA A 191 1.52 -16.83 10.49
CA ALA A 191 1.73 -17.93 11.43
C ALA A 191 3.05 -17.80 12.22
N THR A 192 4.07 -17.24 11.59
CA THR A 192 5.40 -17.03 12.18
C THR A 192 5.60 -15.64 12.78
N ASN A 193 4.58 -14.79 12.75
CA ASN A 193 4.67 -13.38 13.13
C ASN A 193 5.87 -12.67 12.46
N GLY A 194 6.02 -12.86 11.15
CA GLY A 194 7.10 -12.29 10.36
C GLY A 194 8.43 -13.06 10.40
N GLY A 195 8.52 -14.15 11.17
CA GLY A 195 9.76 -14.94 11.30
C GLY A 195 10.20 -15.63 10.00
N SER A 196 9.32 -15.76 9.01
CA SER A 196 9.62 -16.33 7.69
C SER A 196 10.05 -15.29 6.64
N LEU A 197 10.09 -14.01 6.98
CA LEU A 197 10.53 -12.94 6.08
C LEU A 197 12.00 -13.12 5.70
N LYS A 198 12.32 -12.84 4.44
CA LYS A 198 13.70 -12.91 3.91
C LYS A 198 14.31 -11.51 3.98
N LYS A 199 15.34 -11.38 4.81
CA LYS A 199 16.17 -10.15 4.88
C LYS A 199 17.22 -10.13 3.78
#